data_a00d736b8b1231d2310238c55221826c
#
_entry.id   a00d736b8b1231d2310238c55221826c
#
_cell.length_a   1.000
_cell.length_b   1.000
_cell.length_c   1.000
_cell.angle_alpha   90.00
_cell.angle_beta   90.00
_cell.angle_gamma   90.00
#
_symmetry.space_group_name_H-M   'P 1'
#
loop_
_entity.id
_entity.type
_entity.pdbx_description
1 polymer ?
#
loop_
_entity_poly.entity_id
_entity_poly.type
_entity_poly.pdbx_seq_one_letter_code
_entity_poly.pdbx_strand_id
1 'polypeptide(L)'
;EEDIYTWDYVMEQKAKAEWDTIHLGDPNPYASLPKMNIFTYDLGKLINDFIDEDVAFNFKEFFRVDETDKFIHKKDVDKFLNLICKSNSENNYPFATQEYRENFRHSLWMVPGVKEARALSTLLNLHPVFSQFNIVNVAGDGDVDEDKDNEEALKKVNKAITDKPQDTYSITLSCGRLTTGVSVKAWTAVLMLS
;
A
#
# COMPACT_ATOMS: atom_id res chain seq x y z
N GLU A 1 -4.10 -38.12 -20.00
CA GLU A 1 -3.62 -36.85 -19.39
C GLU A 1 -4.85 -36.03 -19.15
N GLU A 2 -5.16 -35.72 -17.89
CA GLU A 2 -6.23 -34.76 -17.56
C GLU A 2 -5.73 -33.36 -17.91
N ASP A 3 -6.42 -32.67 -18.80
CA ASP A 3 -6.16 -31.28 -19.13
C ASP A 3 -6.48 -30.41 -17.86
N ILE A 4 -5.43 -29.98 -17.19
CA ILE A 4 -5.58 -29.06 -16.05
C ILE A 4 -5.97 -27.70 -16.60
N TYR A 5 -7.23 -27.30 -16.39
CA TYR A 5 -7.69 -25.96 -16.72
C TYR A 5 -7.06 -24.96 -15.77
N THR A 6 -6.29 -24.03 -16.31
CA THR A 6 -5.69 -22.92 -15.54
C THR A 6 -6.43 -21.63 -15.86
N TRP A 7 -6.85 -20.90 -14.82
CA TRP A 7 -7.45 -19.58 -14.94
C TRP A 7 -6.66 -18.62 -14.07
N ASP A 8 -6.06 -17.62 -14.70
CA ASP A 8 -5.21 -16.63 -14.02
C ASP A 8 -5.67 -15.20 -14.31
N TYR A 9 -5.01 -14.23 -13.66
CA TYR A 9 -5.29 -12.81 -13.81
C TYR A 9 -5.20 -12.33 -15.28
N VAL A 10 -4.24 -12.85 -16.04
CA VAL A 10 -4.06 -12.46 -17.45
C VAL A 10 -5.25 -12.92 -18.28
N MET A 11 -5.71 -14.15 -18.05
CA MET A 11 -6.90 -14.69 -18.70
C MET A 11 -8.17 -13.93 -18.33
N GLU A 12 -8.32 -13.54 -17.08
CA GLU A 12 -9.45 -12.69 -16.62
C GLU A 12 -9.44 -11.33 -17.32
N GLN A 13 -8.29 -10.65 -17.38
CA GLN A 13 -8.18 -9.34 -18.04
C GLN A 13 -8.42 -9.44 -19.56
N LYS A 14 -7.95 -10.54 -20.19
CA LYS A 14 -8.22 -10.83 -21.59
C LYS A 14 -9.71 -11.08 -21.83
N ALA A 15 -10.34 -11.93 -21.02
CA ALA A 15 -11.77 -12.19 -21.10
C ALA A 15 -12.59 -10.91 -20.91
N LYS A 16 -12.20 -10.03 -19.96
CA LYS A 16 -12.82 -8.71 -19.77
C LYS A 16 -12.74 -7.85 -21.01
N ALA A 17 -11.57 -7.79 -21.66
CA ALA A 17 -11.34 -6.93 -22.81
C ALA A 17 -12.03 -7.43 -24.09
N GLU A 18 -12.13 -8.74 -24.28
CA GLU A 18 -12.65 -9.37 -25.49
C GLU A 18 -14.14 -9.71 -25.39
N TRP A 19 -14.75 -9.67 -24.21
CA TRP A 19 -16.13 -10.13 -23.96
C TRP A 19 -17.15 -9.52 -24.90
N ASP A 20 -17.16 -8.20 -25.00
CA ASP A 20 -18.15 -7.48 -25.81
C ASP A 20 -18.00 -7.73 -27.33
N THR A 21 -16.84 -8.26 -27.75
CA THR A 21 -16.58 -8.65 -29.15
C THR A 21 -17.02 -10.09 -29.42
N ILE A 22 -16.81 -10.99 -28.44
CA ILE A 22 -17.05 -12.44 -28.61
C ILE A 22 -18.52 -12.76 -28.24
N HIS A 23 -19.07 -12.07 -27.24
CA HIS A 23 -20.40 -12.32 -26.66
C HIS A 23 -21.32 -11.11 -26.90
N LEU A 24 -21.62 -10.83 -28.16
CA LEU A 24 -22.44 -9.70 -28.57
C LEU A 24 -23.83 -9.72 -27.90
N GLY A 25 -24.09 -8.71 -27.08
CA GLY A 25 -25.38 -8.54 -26.41
C GLY A 25 -25.50 -9.16 -25.02
N ASP A 26 -24.51 -9.95 -24.58
CA ASP A 26 -24.46 -10.50 -23.23
C ASP A 26 -23.75 -9.56 -22.26
N PRO A 27 -24.27 -9.38 -21.02
CA PRO A 27 -23.58 -8.60 -20.00
C PRO A 27 -22.18 -9.16 -19.69
N ASN A 28 -21.16 -8.31 -19.68
CA ASN A 28 -19.80 -8.70 -19.38
C ASN A 28 -19.65 -9.01 -17.88
N PRO A 29 -19.50 -10.30 -17.48
CA PRO A 29 -19.36 -10.67 -16.06
C PRO A 29 -18.05 -10.19 -15.43
N TYR A 30 -17.07 -9.86 -16.26
CA TYR A 30 -15.74 -9.38 -15.83
C TYR A 30 -15.65 -7.84 -15.82
N ALA A 31 -16.70 -7.11 -16.17
CA ALA A 31 -16.68 -5.65 -16.30
C ALA A 31 -16.19 -4.95 -15.02
N SER A 32 -16.56 -5.47 -13.84
CA SER A 32 -16.21 -4.92 -12.53
C SER A 32 -14.82 -5.31 -12.02
N LEU A 33 -14.09 -6.22 -12.70
CA LEU A 33 -12.76 -6.61 -12.25
C LEU A 33 -11.78 -5.45 -12.40
N PRO A 34 -11.03 -5.10 -11.32
CA PRO A 34 -10.05 -4.04 -11.38
C PRO A 34 -8.83 -4.45 -12.23
N LYS A 35 -8.21 -3.48 -12.88
CA LYS A 35 -6.91 -3.67 -13.50
C LYS A 35 -5.81 -3.40 -12.47
N MET A 36 -4.91 -4.36 -12.30
CA MET A 36 -3.71 -4.16 -11.49
C MET A 36 -2.63 -3.45 -12.30
N ASN A 37 -2.08 -2.36 -11.75
CA ASN A 37 -0.89 -1.70 -12.27
C ASN A 37 0.23 -1.84 -11.24
N ILE A 38 1.41 -2.23 -11.69
CA ILE A 38 2.60 -2.35 -10.84
C ILE A 38 3.55 -1.22 -11.21
N PHE A 39 3.91 -0.40 -10.23
CA PHE A 39 4.86 0.68 -10.37
C PHE A 39 6.11 0.34 -9.56
N THR A 40 7.26 0.51 -10.17
CA THR A 40 8.56 0.37 -9.51
C THR A 40 9.27 1.71 -9.52
N TYR A 41 9.91 2.06 -8.41
CA TYR A 41 10.66 3.29 -8.26
C TYR A 41 12.11 2.99 -7.96
N ASP A 42 13.02 3.61 -8.71
CA ASP A 42 14.45 3.55 -8.42
C ASP A 42 14.76 4.47 -7.22
N LEU A 43 14.84 3.88 -6.04
CA LEU A 43 15.20 4.57 -4.80
C LEU A 43 16.73 4.79 -4.69
N GLY A 44 17.53 4.11 -5.50
CA GLY A 44 18.98 4.15 -5.43
C GLY A 44 19.59 5.53 -5.67
N LYS A 45 19.01 6.29 -6.58
CA LYS A 45 19.42 7.68 -6.83
C LYS A 45 19.06 8.66 -5.71
N LEU A 46 18.17 8.24 -4.82
CA LEU A 46 17.60 9.06 -3.76
C LEU A 46 18.25 8.84 -2.42
N ILE A 47 18.80 7.64 -2.21
CA ILE A 47 19.25 7.13 -0.95
C ILE A 47 20.62 6.47 -1.17
N ASN A 48 21.52 7.19 -1.86
CA ASN A 48 22.86 6.71 -2.23
C ASN A 48 23.71 6.21 -1.06
N ASP A 49 23.36 6.58 0.17
CA ASP A 49 24.11 6.20 1.37
C ASP A 49 23.75 4.80 1.92
N PHE A 50 22.72 4.13 1.34
CA PHE A 50 22.23 2.83 1.81
C PHE A 50 22.40 1.69 0.79
N ILE A 51 23.10 1.93 -0.30
CA ILE A 51 23.41 0.92 -1.30
C ILE A 51 24.90 0.62 -1.22
N ASP A 52 25.23 -0.52 -0.62
CA ASP A 52 26.46 -1.23 -0.97
C ASP A 52 26.28 -1.71 -2.42
N GLU A 53 27.26 -1.49 -3.30
CA GLU A 53 27.17 -1.73 -4.75
C GLU A 53 26.73 -3.16 -5.15
N ASP A 54 26.67 -4.08 -4.20
CA ASP A 54 26.33 -5.49 -4.39
C ASP A 54 25.07 -5.97 -3.62
N VAL A 55 24.32 -5.11 -2.93
CA VAL A 55 23.18 -5.53 -2.09
C VAL A 55 21.89 -4.81 -2.49
N ALA A 56 20.83 -5.58 -2.70
CA ALA A 56 19.50 -5.03 -2.91
C ALA A 56 19.07 -4.10 -1.76
N PHE A 57 18.32 -3.05 -2.07
CA PHE A 57 17.85 -2.08 -1.08
C PHE A 57 17.12 -2.76 0.08
N ASN A 58 17.59 -2.53 1.30
CA ASN A 58 17.06 -3.17 2.50
C ASN A 58 16.11 -2.24 3.25
N PHE A 59 14.82 -2.35 2.99
CA PHE A 59 13.78 -1.59 3.69
C PHE A 59 13.81 -1.78 5.21
N LYS A 60 14.14 -2.98 5.70
CA LYS A 60 14.22 -3.26 7.13
C LYS A 60 15.32 -2.43 7.81
N GLU A 61 16.47 -2.28 7.17
CA GLU A 61 17.55 -1.40 7.66
C GLU A 61 17.16 0.07 7.52
N PHE A 62 16.60 0.45 6.39
CA PHE A 62 16.17 1.83 6.11
C PHE A 62 15.17 2.36 7.14
N PHE A 63 14.16 1.55 7.49
CA PHE A 63 13.13 1.91 8.48
C PHE A 63 13.50 1.49 9.90
N ARG A 64 14.73 1.04 10.17
CA ARG A 64 15.14 0.60 11.49
C ARG A 64 14.91 1.68 12.55
N VAL A 65 14.36 1.28 13.68
CA VAL A 65 14.12 2.13 14.85
C VAL A 65 15.05 1.77 16.02
N ASP A 66 15.30 2.72 16.89
CA ASP A 66 16.00 2.52 18.15
C ASP A 66 15.06 1.97 19.26
N GLU A 67 15.58 1.84 20.48
CA GLU A 67 14.84 1.35 21.63
C GLU A 67 13.70 2.29 22.07
N THR A 68 13.68 3.53 21.58
CA THR A 68 12.67 4.56 21.87
C THR A 68 11.65 4.72 20.74
N ASP A 69 11.56 3.75 19.81
CA ASP A 69 10.70 3.77 18.63
C ASP A 69 10.98 4.98 17.70
N LYS A 70 12.22 5.45 17.63
CA LYS A 70 12.62 6.53 16.72
C LYS A 70 13.47 5.99 15.59
N PHE A 71 13.22 6.47 14.37
CA PHE A 71 14.02 6.07 13.22
C PHE A 71 15.50 6.44 13.41
N ILE A 72 16.39 5.47 13.26
CA ILE A 72 17.84 5.68 13.25
C ILE A 72 18.20 6.56 12.05
N HIS A 73 17.58 6.28 10.89
CA HIS A 73 17.79 7.00 9.64
C HIS A 73 16.68 8.05 9.38
N LYS A 74 16.26 8.76 10.42
CA LYS A 74 15.13 9.71 10.33
C LYS A 74 15.22 10.68 9.16
N LYS A 75 16.41 11.24 8.91
CA LYS A 75 16.61 12.20 7.81
C LYS A 75 16.30 11.61 6.44
N ASP A 76 16.63 10.33 6.26
CA ASP A 76 16.41 9.65 4.98
C ASP A 76 14.96 9.20 4.83
N VAL A 77 14.33 8.76 5.93
CA VAL A 77 12.87 8.52 5.95
C VAL A 77 12.10 9.82 5.65
N ASP A 78 12.51 10.96 6.23
CA ASP A 78 11.90 12.27 5.92
C ASP A 78 12.10 12.63 4.43
N LYS A 79 13.30 12.40 3.86
CA LYS A 79 13.56 12.62 2.43
C LYS A 79 12.66 11.74 1.56
N PHE A 80 12.52 10.45 1.90
CA PHE A 80 11.67 9.51 1.19
C PHE A 80 10.21 9.97 1.19
N LEU A 81 9.65 10.31 2.36
CA LEU A 81 8.28 10.80 2.46
C LEU A 81 8.05 12.09 1.66
N ASN A 82 8.99 13.02 1.74
CA ASN A 82 8.92 14.25 0.94
C ASN A 82 8.99 13.96 -0.56
N LEU A 83 9.80 12.98 -0.96
CA LEU A 83 9.97 12.61 -2.35
C LEU A 83 8.70 12.05 -2.95
N ILE A 84 8.07 11.08 -2.31
CA ILE A 84 6.83 10.44 -2.83
C ILE A 84 5.65 11.43 -2.91
N CYS A 85 5.81 12.63 -2.34
CA CYS A 85 4.86 13.75 -2.43
C CYS A 85 5.26 14.83 -3.45
N LYS A 86 6.43 14.71 -4.10
CA LYS A 86 6.90 15.74 -5.06
C LYS A 86 6.47 15.40 -6.48
N SER A 87 5.81 16.35 -7.12
CA SER A 87 5.67 16.32 -8.58
C SER A 87 6.98 16.69 -9.24
N ASN A 88 7.46 15.85 -10.16
CA ASN A 88 8.48 16.24 -11.09
C ASN A 88 8.13 15.69 -12.49
N SER A 89 8.78 16.23 -13.54
CA SER A 89 8.50 15.86 -14.92
C SER A 89 8.96 14.44 -15.31
N GLU A 90 9.77 13.80 -14.46
CA GLU A 90 10.40 12.53 -14.77
C GLU A 90 9.76 11.34 -14.02
N ASN A 91 9.03 11.60 -12.93
CA ASN A 91 8.52 10.57 -12.05
C ASN A 91 7.08 10.84 -11.59
N ASN A 92 6.24 9.83 -11.68
CA ASN A 92 4.87 9.83 -11.20
C ASN A 92 4.81 9.20 -9.79
N TYR A 93 5.31 9.90 -8.78
CA TYR A 93 5.26 9.40 -7.40
C TYR A 93 3.82 9.32 -6.88
N PRO A 94 3.51 8.32 -6.02
CA PRO A 94 2.12 7.96 -5.70
C PRO A 94 1.31 9.05 -4.99
N PHE A 95 1.96 10.04 -4.37
CA PHE A 95 1.27 11.13 -3.67
C PHE A 95 1.69 12.52 -4.18
N ALA A 96 2.28 12.58 -5.37
CA ALA A 96 2.89 13.79 -5.90
C ALA A 96 1.88 14.86 -6.32
N THR A 97 0.72 14.46 -6.82
CA THR A 97 -0.34 15.37 -7.29
C THR A 97 -1.64 15.14 -6.53
N GLN A 98 -2.55 16.11 -6.59
CA GLN A 98 -3.89 15.94 -6.04
C GLN A 98 -4.63 14.78 -6.73
N GLU A 99 -4.51 14.66 -8.04
CA GLU A 99 -5.10 13.55 -8.81
C GLU A 99 -4.62 12.18 -8.31
N TYR A 100 -3.31 12.01 -8.06
CA TYR A 100 -2.79 10.76 -7.52
C TYR A 100 -3.27 10.50 -6.10
N ARG A 101 -3.39 11.53 -5.26
CA ARG A 101 -3.95 11.39 -3.91
C ARG A 101 -5.42 10.98 -3.95
N GLU A 102 -6.19 11.49 -4.93
CA GLU A 102 -7.57 11.05 -5.18
C GLU A 102 -7.63 9.58 -5.60
N ASN A 103 -6.74 9.15 -6.50
CA ASN A 103 -6.65 7.77 -6.95
C ASN A 103 -6.18 6.80 -5.84
N PHE A 104 -5.28 7.25 -4.97
CA PHE A 104 -4.74 6.48 -3.84
C PHE A 104 -5.33 6.93 -2.49
N ARG A 105 -6.59 7.32 -2.51
CA ARG A 105 -7.35 7.82 -1.38
C ARG A 105 -7.31 6.90 -0.17
N HIS A 106 -7.38 5.60 -0.40
CA HIS A 106 -7.24 4.57 0.62
C HIS A 106 -6.15 3.59 0.20
N SER A 107 -5.11 3.49 1.00
CA SER A 107 -3.96 2.62 0.70
C SER A 107 -3.52 1.77 1.89
N LEU A 108 -2.97 0.61 1.58
CA LEU A 108 -2.30 -0.28 2.53
C LEU A 108 -0.79 -0.14 2.35
N TRP A 109 -0.06 0.13 3.42
CA TRP A 109 1.39 0.18 3.43
C TRP A 109 1.95 -0.99 4.22
N MET A 110 2.66 -1.86 3.53
CA MET A 110 3.35 -3.00 4.11
C MET A 110 4.70 -2.53 4.65
N VAL A 111 4.86 -2.56 5.98
CA VAL A 111 6.06 -2.07 6.66
C VAL A 111 6.84 -3.22 7.31
N PRO A 112 8.16 -3.07 7.59
CA PRO A 112 9.00 -4.17 8.02
C PRO A 112 8.67 -4.75 9.41
N GLY A 113 8.05 -3.96 10.29
CA GLY A 113 7.77 -4.40 11.66
C GLY A 113 6.82 -3.48 12.43
N VAL A 114 6.46 -3.93 13.64
CA VAL A 114 5.49 -3.25 14.52
C VAL A 114 6.02 -1.92 15.04
N LYS A 115 7.30 -1.88 15.45
CA LYS A 115 7.94 -0.66 15.94
C LYS A 115 8.09 0.37 14.83
N GLU A 116 8.47 -0.09 13.64
CA GLU A 116 8.58 0.70 12.42
C GLU A 116 7.23 1.30 12.02
N ALA A 117 6.15 0.51 12.09
CA ALA A 117 4.78 0.99 11.85
C ALA A 117 4.38 2.09 12.84
N ARG A 118 4.73 1.95 14.12
CA ARG A 118 4.43 2.94 15.16
C ARG A 118 5.20 4.24 14.92
N ALA A 119 6.49 4.15 14.63
CA ALA A 119 7.33 5.29 14.31
C ALA A 119 6.83 6.01 13.04
N LEU A 120 6.50 5.24 12.00
CA LEU A 120 5.98 5.78 10.74
C LEU A 120 4.62 6.46 10.93
N SER A 121 3.71 5.86 11.70
CA SER A 121 2.41 6.46 12.04
C SER A 121 2.60 7.84 12.69
N THR A 122 3.53 7.95 13.63
CA THR A 122 3.85 9.24 14.28
C THR A 122 4.35 10.26 13.26
N LEU A 123 5.26 9.85 12.39
CA LEU A 123 5.86 10.74 11.39
C LEU A 123 4.84 11.20 10.34
N LEU A 124 3.99 10.30 9.85
CA LEU A 124 2.94 10.61 8.87
C LEU A 124 1.90 11.60 9.43
N ASN A 125 1.50 11.45 10.69
CA ASN A 125 0.57 12.39 11.34
C ASN A 125 1.14 13.81 11.46
N LEU A 126 2.46 13.96 11.45
CA LEU A 126 3.14 15.28 11.51
C LEU A 126 3.53 15.80 10.12
N HIS A 127 3.44 14.98 9.08
CA HIS A 127 3.88 15.35 7.74
C HIS A 127 2.85 16.25 7.03
N PRO A 128 3.26 17.34 6.35
CA PRO A 128 2.33 18.32 5.76
C PRO A 128 1.28 17.75 4.81
N VAL A 129 1.64 16.70 4.06
CA VAL A 129 0.74 16.02 3.11
C VAL A 129 -0.02 14.89 3.79
N PHE A 130 0.68 14.02 4.51
CA PHE A 130 0.08 12.80 5.06
C PHE A 130 -0.79 13.05 6.29
N SER A 131 -0.64 14.18 7.00
CA SER A 131 -1.53 14.56 8.09
C SER A 131 -2.99 14.78 7.65
N GLN A 132 -3.24 14.87 6.34
CA GLN A 132 -4.60 14.93 5.77
C GLN A 132 -5.25 13.55 5.65
N PHE A 133 -4.49 12.48 5.85
CA PHE A 133 -4.98 11.11 5.81
C PHE A 133 -5.26 10.59 7.23
N ASN A 134 -6.30 9.79 7.39
CA ASN A 134 -6.52 9.00 8.60
C ASN A 134 -5.47 7.88 8.65
N ILE A 135 -4.47 8.02 9.52
CA ILE A 135 -3.41 7.01 9.66
C ILE A 135 -3.89 5.92 10.63
N VAL A 136 -4.02 4.71 10.11
CA VAL A 136 -4.50 3.53 10.86
C VAL A 136 -3.35 2.55 11.02
N ASN A 137 -2.80 2.43 12.21
CA ASN A 137 -1.80 1.42 12.52
C ASN A 137 -2.50 0.14 13.00
N VAL A 138 -2.43 -0.92 12.21
CA VAL A 138 -2.92 -2.27 12.53
C VAL A 138 -1.79 -3.27 12.73
N ALA A 139 -0.54 -2.84 12.60
CA ALA A 139 0.61 -3.66 12.96
C ALA A 139 0.56 -3.94 14.48
N GLY A 140 0.49 -5.19 14.86
CA GLY A 140 0.43 -5.60 16.25
C GLY A 140 1.33 -6.80 16.51
N ASP A 141 1.74 -6.98 17.75
CA ASP A 141 2.49 -8.15 18.19
C ASP A 141 1.54 -9.36 18.09
N GLY A 142 1.75 -10.18 17.06
CA GLY A 142 0.85 -11.26 16.68
C GLY A 142 0.95 -12.48 17.58
N ASP A 143 0.40 -12.42 18.80
CA ASP A 143 0.51 -13.53 19.75
C ASP A 143 -0.81 -14.09 20.30
N VAL A 144 -1.96 -13.60 19.86
CA VAL A 144 -3.26 -14.12 20.36
C VAL A 144 -4.29 -14.10 19.24
N ASP A 145 -4.85 -15.28 18.91
CA ASP A 145 -6.07 -15.50 18.12
C ASP A 145 -6.17 -14.57 16.87
N GLU A 146 -5.43 -14.94 15.81
CA GLU A 146 -5.31 -14.15 14.57
C GLU A 146 -6.66 -13.68 13.99
N ASP A 147 -7.73 -14.45 14.16
CA ASP A 147 -9.04 -14.11 13.62
C ASP A 147 -9.68 -12.94 14.37
N LYS A 148 -9.59 -12.89 15.69
CA LYS A 148 -10.13 -11.77 16.49
C LYS A 148 -9.32 -10.49 16.26
N ASP A 149 -8.02 -10.61 16.17
CA ASP A 149 -7.11 -9.49 15.92
C ASP A 149 -7.33 -8.88 14.52
N ASN A 150 -7.58 -9.73 13.51
CA ASN A 150 -7.92 -9.28 12.18
C ASN A 150 -9.29 -8.58 12.14
N GLU A 151 -10.28 -9.09 12.90
CA GLU A 151 -11.60 -8.45 13.00
C GLU A 151 -11.52 -7.06 13.64
N GLU A 152 -10.75 -6.89 14.72
CA GLU A 152 -10.55 -5.58 15.34
C GLU A 152 -9.77 -4.62 14.45
N ALA A 153 -8.73 -5.12 13.76
CA ALA A 153 -7.97 -4.34 12.79
C ALA A 153 -8.88 -3.87 11.66
N LEU A 154 -9.72 -4.75 11.12
CA LEU A 154 -10.68 -4.41 10.08
C LEU A 154 -11.71 -3.37 10.54
N LYS A 155 -12.20 -3.46 11.79
CA LYS A 155 -13.09 -2.43 12.37
C LYS A 155 -12.42 -1.06 12.42
N LYS A 156 -11.13 -0.98 12.79
CA LYS A 156 -10.36 0.28 12.78
C LYS A 156 -10.25 0.87 11.38
N VAL A 157 -9.92 0.03 10.40
CA VAL A 157 -9.81 0.43 8.99
C VAL A 157 -11.14 0.94 8.46
N ASN A 158 -12.23 0.19 8.65
CA ASN A 158 -13.56 0.59 8.18
C ASN A 158 -14.04 1.90 8.85
N LYS A 159 -13.71 2.11 10.13
CA LYS A 159 -14.01 3.37 10.83
C LYS A 159 -13.27 4.56 10.20
N ALA A 160 -12.04 4.39 9.76
CA ALA A 160 -11.25 5.45 9.12
C ALA A 160 -11.69 5.75 7.69
N ILE A 161 -12.16 4.72 6.97
CA ILE A 161 -12.69 4.84 5.61
C ILE A 161 -14.10 5.46 5.62
N THR A 162 -14.93 5.11 6.62
CA THR A 162 -16.35 5.47 6.77
C THR A 162 -17.28 4.83 5.73
N ASP A 163 -18.59 5.10 5.84
CA ASP A 163 -19.61 4.64 4.85
C ASP A 163 -19.50 5.40 3.52
N LYS A 164 -18.71 6.50 3.50
CA LYS A 164 -18.51 7.36 2.34
C LYS A 164 -17.02 7.44 2.00
N PRO A 165 -16.45 6.38 1.42
CA PRO A 165 -15.02 6.33 1.10
C PRO A 165 -14.54 7.49 0.21
N GLN A 166 -15.43 8.03 -0.61
CA GLN A 166 -15.12 9.18 -1.48
C GLN A 166 -14.88 10.49 -0.72
N ASP A 167 -15.30 10.58 0.54
CA ASP A 167 -15.19 11.81 1.36
C ASP A 167 -14.02 11.75 2.33
N THR A 168 -13.29 10.63 2.40
CA THR A 168 -12.20 10.40 3.34
C THR A 168 -10.92 9.92 2.65
N TYR A 169 -9.80 10.04 3.36
CA TYR A 169 -8.49 9.53 2.97
C TYR A 169 -7.93 8.71 4.10
N SER A 170 -7.34 7.56 3.81
CA SER A 170 -6.69 6.74 4.85
C SER A 170 -5.45 6.03 4.36
N ILE A 171 -4.50 5.85 5.26
CA ILE A 171 -3.31 5.01 5.08
C ILE A 171 -3.33 3.98 6.21
N THR A 172 -3.41 2.71 5.83
CA THR A 172 -3.32 1.60 6.78
C THR A 172 -1.89 1.08 6.81
N LEU A 173 -1.27 1.07 7.98
CA LEU A 173 0.07 0.50 8.19
C LEU A 173 -0.07 -0.92 8.74
N SER A 174 0.56 -1.88 8.08
CA SER A 174 0.57 -3.29 8.49
C SER A 174 1.94 -3.93 8.30
N CYS A 175 2.27 -4.89 9.16
CA CYS A 175 3.42 -5.77 9.03
C CYS A 175 3.00 -7.25 9.00
N GLY A 176 1.91 -7.56 8.28
CA GLY A 176 1.37 -8.91 8.13
C GLY A 176 -0.13 -9.02 8.33
N ARG A 177 -0.74 -8.23 9.23
CA ARG A 177 -2.20 -8.24 9.42
C ARG A 177 -2.94 -7.70 8.20
N LEU A 178 -4.13 -8.25 7.93
CA LEU A 178 -5.00 -7.86 6.82
C LEU A 178 -4.36 -8.03 5.42
N THR A 179 -3.29 -8.79 5.28
CA THR A 179 -2.63 -9.04 3.99
C THR A 179 -3.24 -10.21 3.25
N THR A 180 -3.91 -11.09 3.99
CA THR A 180 -4.63 -12.26 3.45
C THR A 180 -5.99 -12.40 4.14
N GLY A 181 -6.95 -13.05 3.47
CA GLY A 181 -8.25 -13.39 4.04
C GLY A 181 -9.23 -12.24 4.25
N VAL A 182 -8.89 -11.01 3.85
CA VAL A 182 -9.79 -9.85 3.99
C VAL A 182 -9.99 -9.14 2.65
N SER A 183 -11.16 -8.51 2.51
CA SER A 183 -11.47 -7.67 1.35
C SER A 183 -11.89 -6.28 1.81
N VAL A 184 -11.03 -5.29 1.58
CA VAL A 184 -11.35 -3.87 1.80
C VAL A 184 -11.51 -3.21 0.44
N LYS A 185 -12.74 -3.10 -0.03
CA LYS A 185 -13.05 -2.62 -1.40
C LYS A 185 -12.54 -1.21 -1.68
N ALA A 186 -12.37 -0.39 -0.64
CA ALA A 186 -11.91 0.98 -0.78
C ALA A 186 -10.38 1.08 -1.00
N TRP A 187 -9.61 0.05 -0.68
CA TRP A 187 -8.17 0.08 -0.95
C TRP A 187 -7.90 0.02 -2.45
N THR A 188 -7.25 1.04 -2.96
CA THR A 188 -6.90 1.20 -4.37
C THR A 188 -5.41 1.06 -4.63
N ALA A 189 -4.58 1.07 -3.59
CA ALA A 189 -3.14 0.95 -3.70
C ALA A 189 -2.52 0.18 -2.52
N VAL A 190 -1.44 -0.52 -2.81
CA VAL A 190 -0.56 -1.14 -1.81
C VAL A 190 0.86 -0.63 -2.02
N LEU A 191 1.48 -0.08 -0.97
CA LEU A 191 2.91 0.25 -0.95
C LEU A 191 3.67 -0.86 -0.24
N MET A 192 4.59 -1.49 -0.96
CA MET A 192 5.47 -2.51 -0.44
C MET A 192 6.75 -1.86 0.08
N LEU A 193 6.86 -1.69 1.41
CA LEU A 193 7.99 -1.09 2.10
C LEU A 193 8.72 -2.11 3.01
N SER A 194 8.60 -3.40 2.68
CA SER A 194 9.18 -4.49 3.45
C SER A 194 9.82 -5.53 2.55
#